data_f635a71200a6d0734b6f47f37de0c49b
#
_entry.id   f635a71200a6d0734b6f47f37de0c49b
#
_cell.length_a   1.000
_cell.length_b   1.000
_cell.length_c   1.000
_cell.angle_alpha   90.00
_cell.angle_beta   90.00
_cell.angle_gamma   90.00
#
_symmetry.space_group_name_H-M   'P 1'
#
loop_
_entity.id
_entity.type
_entity.pdbx_description
1 polymer ?
#
loop_
_entity_poly.entity_id
_entity_poly.type
_entity_poly.pdbx_seq_one_letter_code
_entity_poly.pdbx_strand_id
1 'polypeptide(L)'
;GANQKCQKDPSSMFRTNIEGTKQMLELGNKLNIEKFIYTSSAVTLGEKKGSIGNEDSIHRGTFLSDYEESKYLAEEKAFSFNKEFEFVSINPSSVQGPGRISGTAKLLISTLNKKFPPLIKSSVSAVDIDDCTEGHYLGLTKGKNNERYVLNSFRLNIETLIENLKTITNWNGSPIYISKQLLVGLGPLFDIFGKFTSLREVICGETIRAVSYTHLTLPTNGL
;
A
#
# COMPACT_ATOMS: atom_id res chain seq x y z
N GLY A 1 -0.17 13.24 0.32
CA GLY A 1 -0.28 11.78 0.22
C GLY A 1 -1.66 11.35 -0.25
N ALA A 2 -1.70 10.31 -1.06
CA ALA A 2 -2.95 9.81 -1.61
C ALA A 2 -3.87 9.26 -0.51
N ASN A 3 -5.15 9.54 -0.64
CA ASN A 3 -6.17 8.92 0.18
C ASN A 3 -6.44 7.50 -0.35
N GLN A 4 -6.20 6.48 0.46
CA GLN A 4 -6.45 5.06 0.14
C GLN A 4 -7.91 4.64 0.30
N LYS A 5 -8.81 5.56 0.61
CA LYS A 5 -10.23 5.26 0.80
C LYS A 5 -10.93 5.06 -0.53
N CYS A 6 -11.87 4.13 -0.56
CA CYS A 6 -12.82 3.97 -1.65
C CYS A 6 -13.63 5.26 -1.85
N GLN A 7 -13.28 6.05 -2.85
CA GLN A 7 -13.95 7.30 -3.14
C GLN A 7 -15.07 7.08 -4.16
N LYS A 8 -16.14 7.87 -4.07
CA LYS A 8 -17.18 7.91 -5.12
C LYS A 8 -16.62 8.49 -6.42
N ASP A 9 -15.71 9.46 -6.28
CA ASP A 9 -14.98 10.10 -7.37
C ASP A 9 -13.48 10.06 -7.05
N PRO A 10 -12.69 9.22 -7.72
CA PRO A 10 -11.25 9.11 -7.50
C PRO A 10 -10.44 10.21 -8.21
N SER A 11 -11.06 11.09 -8.99
CA SER A 11 -10.35 12.06 -9.84
C SER A 11 -9.40 12.97 -9.05
N SER A 12 -9.77 13.35 -7.82
CA SER A 12 -8.90 14.15 -6.95
C SER A 12 -7.62 13.38 -6.54
N MET A 13 -7.73 12.08 -6.34
CA MET A 13 -6.58 11.20 -6.02
C MET A 13 -5.66 11.08 -7.24
N PHE A 14 -6.21 10.81 -8.42
CA PHE A 14 -5.44 10.75 -9.66
C PHE A 14 -4.72 12.08 -9.92
N ARG A 15 -5.43 13.20 -9.83
CA ARG A 15 -4.84 14.54 -9.98
C ARG A 15 -3.70 14.78 -8.99
N THR A 16 -3.93 14.49 -7.70
CA THR A 16 -2.90 14.69 -6.67
C THR A 16 -1.68 13.82 -6.92
N ASN A 17 -1.87 12.55 -7.27
CA ASN A 17 -0.77 11.63 -7.45
C ASN A 17 -0.02 11.88 -8.77
N ILE A 18 -0.71 12.09 -9.88
CA ILE A 18 -0.08 12.20 -11.20
C ILE A 18 0.38 13.63 -11.45
N GLU A 19 -0.54 14.60 -11.41
CA GLU A 19 -0.18 15.99 -11.71
C GLU A 19 0.66 16.62 -10.59
N GLY A 20 0.37 16.28 -9.32
CA GLY A 20 1.19 16.72 -8.19
C GLY A 20 2.62 16.19 -8.30
N THR A 21 2.84 14.93 -8.68
CA THR A 21 4.18 14.38 -8.93
C THR A 21 4.88 15.15 -10.06
N LYS A 22 4.19 15.35 -11.19
CA LYS A 22 4.75 16.13 -12.32
C LYS A 22 5.19 17.54 -11.89
N GLN A 23 4.33 18.26 -11.18
CA GLN A 23 4.64 19.60 -10.68
C GLN A 23 5.86 19.63 -9.75
N MET A 24 6.00 18.61 -8.88
CA MET A 24 7.17 18.52 -8.00
C MET A 24 8.46 18.24 -8.78
N LEU A 25 8.41 17.43 -9.84
CA LEU A 25 9.57 17.17 -10.72
C LEU A 25 9.94 18.43 -11.55
N GLU A 26 8.95 19.16 -12.08
CA GLU A 26 9.17 20.45 -12.75
C GLU A 26 9.80 21.48 -11.79
N LEU A 27 9.33 21.50 -10.53
CA LEU A 27 9.92 22.35 -9.51
C LEU A 27 11.37 21.94 -9.20
N GLY A 28 11.67 20.64 -9.18
CA GLY A 28 13.03 20.11 -9.01
C GLY A 28 13.98 20.62 -10.08
N ASN A 29 13.60 20.53 -11.37
CA ASN A 29 14.38 21.10 -12.46
C ASN A 29 14.57 22.63 -12.29
N LYS A 30 13.48 23.35 -11.97
CA LYS A 30 13.53 24.80 -11.79
C LYS A 30 14.46 25.25 -10.66
N LEU A 31 14.56 24.44 -9.60
CA LEU A 31 15.41 24.73 -8.43
C LEU A 31 16.83 24.16 -8.56
N ASN A 32 17.15 23.49 -9.67
CA ASN A 32 18.44 22.83 -9.92
C ASN A 32 18.85 21.92 -8.74
N ILE A 33 17.91 21.11 -8.24
CA ILE A 33 18.25 20.16 -7.18
C ILE A 33 19.17 19.07 -7.70
N GLU A 34 20.00 18.50 -6.83
CA GLU A 34 20.94 17.44 -7.22
C GLU A 34 20.24 16.07 -7.31
N LYS A 35 19.29 15.79 -6.39
CA LYS A 35 18.65 14.48 -6.31
C LYS A 35 17.22 14.60 -5.79
N PHE A 36 16.33 13.76 -6.34
CA PHE A 36 14.92 13.67 -5.97
C PHE A 36 14.59 12.28 -5.46
N ILE A 37 14.14 12.17 -4.22
CA ILE A 37 13.64 10.91 -3.66
C ILE A 37 12.12 10.91 -3.74
N TYR A 38 11.59 10.00 -4.54
CA TYR A 38 10.16 9.83 -4.76
C TYR A 38 9.60 8.70 -3.89
N THR A 39 8.71 9.02 -2.97
CA THR A 39 8.00 8.00 -2.20
C THR A 39 6.84 7.44 -3.04
N SER A 40 7.07 6.30 -3.65
CA SER A 40 6.05 5.53 -4.36
C SER A 40 5.32 4.56 -3.41
N SER A 41 5.09 3.34 -3.84
CA SER A 41 4.46 2.29 -3.03
C SER A 41 4.75 0.92 -3.65
N ALA A 42 4.88 -0.11 -2.85
CA ALA A 42 5.01 -1.49 -3.33
C ALA A 42 3.81 -1.97 -4.18
N VAL A 43 2.65 -1.32 -4.08
CA VAL A 43 1.49 -1.66 -4.92
C VAL A 43 1.74 -1.42 -6.42
N THR A 44 2.70 -0.54 -6.77
CA THR A 44 3.05 -0.25 -8.18
C THR A 44 3.79 -1.39 -8.86
N LEU A 45 4.31 -2.35 -8.11
CA LEU A 45 4.97 -3.54 -8.67
C LEU A 45 3.98 -4.41 -9.44
N GLY A 46 2.73 -4.45 -8.99
CA GLY A 46 1.64 -5.15 -9.64
C GLY A 46 1.96 -6.62 -9.94
N GLU A 47 2.56 -7.32 -9.00
CA GLU A 47 3.00 -8.71 -9.15
C GLU A 47 1.87 -9.63 -9.59
N LYS A 48 2.19 -10.68 -10.34
CA LYS A 48 1.24 -11.72 -10.73
C LYS A 48 0.86 -12.57 -9.51
N LYS A 49 -0.36 -13.09 -9.51
CA LYS A 49 -0.85 -13.95 -8.42
C LYS A 49 0.09 -15.14 -8.19
N GLY A 50 0.57 -15.28 -6.96
CA GLY A 50 1.47 -16.36 -6.56
C GLY A 50 2.95 -16.10 -6.83
N SER A 51 3.32 -14.95 -7.41
CA SER A 51 4.71 -14.53 -7.55
C SER A 51 5.16 -13.62 -6.42
N ILE A 52 6.46 -13.45 -6.29
CA ILE A 52 7.09 -12.48 -5.38
C ILE A 52 7.35 -11.21 -6.18
N GLY A 53 6.84 -10.07 -5.71
CA GLY A 53 7.13 -8.77 -6.30
C GLY A 53 8.53 -8.28 -5.88
N ASN A 54 9.29 -7.78 -6.83
CA ASN A 54 10.60 -7.14 -6.63
C ASN A 54 10.75 -5.96 -7.59
N GLU A 55 11.89 -5.31 -7.58
CA GLU A 55 12.20 -4.13 -8.39
C GLU A 55 12.07 -4.40 -9.90
N ASP A 56 12.35 -5.61 -10.36
CA ASP A 56 12.28 -6.04 -11.77
C ASP A 56 10.89 -6.54 -12.18
N SER A 57 9.91 -6.49 -11.29
CA SER A 57 8.57 -7.00 -11.56
C SER A 57 7.90 -6.22 -12.68
N ILE A 58 7.38 -6.97 -13.66
CA ILE A 58 6.53 -6.42 -14.71
C ILE A 58 5.09 -6.42 -14.19
N HIS A 59 4.47 -5.24 -14.19
CA HIS A 59 3.09 -5.07 -13.76
C HIS A 59 2.14 -6.01 -14.52
N ARG A 60 1.22 -6.65 -13.81
CA ARG A 60 0.26 -7.64 -14.36
C ARG A 60 -0.72 -7.10 -15.42
N GLY A 61 -0.74 -5.77 -15.64
CA GLY A 61 -1.58 -5.12 -16.66
C GLY A 61 -3.02 -4.82 -16.22
N THR A 62 -3.41 -5.21 -14.99
CA THR A 62 -4.73 -4.91 -14.41
C THR A 62 -4.58 -4.35 -13.01
N PHE A 63 -5.41 -3.38 -12.63
CA PHE A 63 -5.37 -2.73 -11.33
C PHE A 63 -6.45 -3.29 -10.40
N LEU A 64 -6.12 -3.47 -9.14
CA LEU A 64 -7.03 -3.96 -8.11
C LEU A 64 -7.79 -2.80 -7.44
N SER A 65 -7.26 -1.59 -7.52
CA SER A 65 -7.85 -0.39 -6.95
C SER A 65 -7.42 0.86 -7.71
N ASP A 66 -8.24 1.93 -7.63
CA ASP A 66 -7.90 3.27 -8.15
C ASP A 66 -6.61 3.80 -7.50
N TYR A 67 -6.36 3.45 -6.24
CA TYR A 67 -5.13 3.83 -5.56
C TYR A 67 -3.90 3.21 -6.25
N GLU A 68 -3.91 1.91 -6.50
CA GLU A 68 -2.83 1.23 -7.21
C GLU A 68 -2.60 1.85 -8.57
N GLU A 69 -3.68 2.03 -9.36
CA GLU A 69 -3.59 2.66 -10.68
C GLU A 69 -3.00 4.06 -10.63
N SER A 70 -3.49 4.91 -9.73
CA SER A 70 -3.01 6.28 -9.59
C SER A 70 -1.54 6.36 -9.17
N LYS A 71 -1.08 5.45 -8.31
CA LYS A 71 0.32 5.38 -7.89
C LYS A 71 1.22 4.84 -8.99
N TYR A 72 0.76 3.82 -9.72
CA TYR A 72 1.47 3.26 -10.87
C TYR A 72 1.67 4.31 -11.96
N LEU A 73 0.60 4.98 -12.39
CA LEU A 73 0.67 6.03 -13.41
C LEU A 73 1.54 7.21 -12.99
N ALA A 74 1.52 7.58 -11.71
CA ALA A 74 2.38 8.64 -11.18
C ALA A 74 3.86 8.22 -11.19
N GLU A 75 4.18 6.98 -10.86
CA GLU A 75 5.54 6.46 -10.90
C GLU A 75 6.06 6.34 -12.33
N GLU A 76 5.26 5.79 -13.26
CA GLU A 76 5.60 5.76 -14.70
C GLU A 76 5.86 7.18 -15.24
N LYS A 77 5.01 8.14 -14.86
CA LYS A 77 5.22 9.55 -15.20
C LYS A 77 6.54 10.09 -14.65
N ALA A 78 6.89 9.72 -13.41
CA ALA A 78 8.12 10.16 -12.79
C ALA A 78 9.37 9.54 -13.46
N PHE A 79 9.31 8.26 -13.81
CA PHE A 79 10.42 7.61 -14.55
C PHE A 79 10.59 8.17 -15.96
N SER A 80 9.54 8.46 -16.67
CA SER A 80 9.56 9.01 -18.05
C SER A 80 9.79 10.52 -18.13
N PHE A 81 9.74 11.24 -17.00
CA PHE A 81 9.94 12.69 -16.98
C PHE A 81 11.39 13.07 -17.36
N ASN A 82 11.54 14.13 -18.14
CA ASN A 82 12.89 14.67 -18.46
C ASN A 82 13.45 15.42 -17.25
N LYS A 83 14.36 14.79 -16.54
CA LYS A 83 14.97 15.25 -15.28
C LYS A 83 16.39 15.73 -15.50
N GLU A 84 16.74 16.85 -14.88
CA GLU A 84 18.09 17.41 -14.82
C GLU A 84 18.81 17.06 -13.51
N PHE A 85 18.20 16.18 -12.70
CA PHE A 85 18.66 15.69 -11.40
C PHE A 85 18.61 14.16 -11.32
N GLU A 86 19.33 13.58 -10.36
CA GLU A 86 19.19 12.15 -10.04
C GLU A 86 17.81 11.86 -9.45
N PHE A 87 17.21 10.77 -9.89
CA PHE A 87 15.89 10.33 -9.43
C PHE A 87 15.95 8.92 -8.84
N VAL A 88 15.38 8.74 -7.65
CA VAL A 88 15.26 7.44 -6.98
C VAL A 88 13.83 7.25 -6.50
N SER A 89 13.22 6.12 -6.83
CA SER A 89 11.91 5.73 -6.32
C SER A 89 12.07 4.79 -5.12
N ILE A 90 11.41 5.12 -4.02
CA ILE A 90 11.29 4.26 -2.83
C ILE A 90 9.86 3.73 -2.77
N ASN A 91 9.72 2.40 -2.77
CA ASN A 91 8.45 1.70 -2.87
C ASN A 91 8.16 0.93 -1.56
N PRO A 92 7.71 1.62 -0.49
CA PRO A 92 7.41 0.95 0.76
C PRO A 92 6.20 0.02 0.64
N SER A 93 6.24 -1.10 1.33
CA SER A 93 5.08 -1.91 1.67
C SER A 93 4.19 -1.20 2.70
N SER A 94 3.36 -1.90 3.43
CA SER A 94 2.49 -1.26 4.44
C SER A 94 3.33 -0.75 5.62
N VAL A 95 3.66 0.53 5.65
CA VAL A 95 4.44 1.14 6.74
C VAL A 95 3.69 1.01 8.06
N GLN A 96 4.34 0.47 9.09
CA GLN A 96 3.80 0.32 10.45
C GLN A 96 4.75 0.96 11.45
N GLY A 97 4.23 1.51 12.53
CA GLY A 97 5.04 2.11 13.58
C GLY A 97 4.23 2.99 14.52
N PRO A 98 4.86 3.54 15.56
CA PRO A 98 4.22 4.44 16.50
C PRO A 98 3.55 5.64 15.82
N GLY A 99 2.41 6.08 16.36
CA GLY A 99 1.66 7.23 15.83
C GLY A 99 0.74 6.95 14.64
N ARG A 100 0.85 5.80 13.99
CA ARG A 100 -0.07 5.43 12.90
C ARG A 100 -1.41 4.95 13.45
N ILE A 101 -2.51 5.60 13.04
CA ILE A 101 -3.88 5.31 13.51
C ILE A 101 -4.84 4.92 12.36
N SER A 102 -4.33 4.77 11.12
CA SER A 102 -5.12 4.51 9.91
C SER A 102 -4.68 3.25 9.18
N GLY A 103 -5.47 2.80 8.22
CA GLY A 103 -5.16 1.60 7.43
C GLY A 103 -5.06 0.33 8.30
N THR A 104 -4.03 -0.47 8.10
CA THR A 104 -3.79 -1.72 8.85
C THR A 104 -3.64 -1.46 10.36
N ALA A 105 -3.07 -0.32 10.77
CA ALA A 105 -2.96 0.05 12.18
C ALA A 105 -4.34 0.20 12.85
N LYS A 106 -5.37 0.64 12.13
CA LYS A 106 -6.74 0.69 12.67
C LYS A 106 -7.27 -0.72 13.03
N LEU A 107 -6.91 -1.74 12.26
CA LEU A 107 -7.24 -3.12 12.58
C LEU A 107 -6.55 -3.54 13.88
N LEU A 108 -5.25 -3.25 14.03
CA LEU A 108 -4.49 -3.54 15.25
C LEU A 108 -5.10 -2.85 16.47
N ILE A 109 -5.37 -1.55 16.36
CA ILE A 109 -6.00 -0.75 17.43
C ILE A 109 -7.40 -1.30 17.80
N SER A 110 -8.19 -1.67 16.79
CA SER A 110 -9.52 -2.26 17.04
C SER A 110 -9.41 -3.59 17.79
N THR A 111 -8.41 -4.39 17.44
CA THR A 111 -8.10 -5.66 18.10
C THR A 111 -7.70 -5.43 19.57
N LEU A 112 -6.79 -4.50 19.83
CA LEU A 112 -6.40 -4.11 21.18
C LEU A 112 -7.56 -3.62 22.02
N ASN A 113 -8.52 -2.92 21.41
CA ASN A 113 -9.77 -2.45 22.06
C ASN A 113 -10.87 -3.52 22.13
N LYS A 114 -10.55 -4.79 21.83
CA LYS A 114 -11.51 -5.92 21.83
C LYS A 114 -12.70 -5.72 20.87
N LYS A 115 -12.53 -4.91 19.84
CA LYS A 115 -13.52 -4.64 18.79
C LYS A 115 -13.04 -5.28 17.48
N PHE A 116 -13.39 -6.54 17.27
CA PHE A 116 -12.96 -7.27 16.08
C PHE A 116 -13.96 -7.10 14.94
N PRO A 117 -13.57 -6.44 13.86
CA PRO A 117 -14.31 -6.58 12.61
C PRO A 117 -14.14 -8.02 12.09
N PRO A 118 -15.06 -8.49 11.24
CA PRO A 118 -14.84 -9.73 10.52
C PRO A 118 -13.52 -9.69 9.74
N LEU A 119 -12.73 -10.73 9.86
CA LEU A 119 -11.39 -10.83 9.30
C LEU A 119 -11.36 -11.72 8.05
N ILE A 120 -10.39 -11.48 7.20
CA ILE A 120 -10.09 -12.34 6.05
C ILE A 120 -8.74 -12.97 6.30
N LYS A 121 -8.65 -14.28 6.11
CA LYS A 121 -7.36 -14.99 6.14
C LYS A 121 -6.49 -14.50 4.99
N SER A 122 -5.48 -13.72 5.31
CA SER A 122 -4.59 -13.09 4.35
C SER A 122 -3.23 -12.81 4.96
N SER A 123 -2.26 -12.49 4.11
CA SER A 123 -0.96 -11.98 4.55
C SER A 123 -0.79 -10.55 4.06
N VAL A 124 -0.10 -9.74 4.84
CA VAL A 124 0.23 -8.35 4.51
C VAL A 124 1.75 -8.19 4.63
N SER A 125 2.37 -7.70 3.60
CA SER A 125 3.76 -7.24 3.66
C SER A 125 3.81 -5.89 4.35
N ALA A 126 4.72 -5.73 5.28
CA ALA A 126 4.85 -4.52 6.08
C ALA A 126 6.33 -4.14 6.25
N VAL A 127 6.55 -2.85 6.38
CA VAL A 127 7.86 -2.26 6.70
C VAL A 127 7.70 -1.47 7.99
N ASP A 128 8.66 -1.60 8.89
CA ASP A 128 8.75 -0.77 10.08
C ASP A 128 9.03 0.69 9.69
N ILE A 129 8.52 1.64 10.47
CA ILE A 129 8.72 3.08 10.18
C ILE A 129 10.19 3.48 10.23
N ASP A 130 10.97 2.89 11.12
CA ASP A 130 12.39 3.19 11.26
C ASP A 130 13.15 2.61 10.05
N ASP A 131 12.89 1.37 9.64
CA ASP A 131 13.43 0.77 8.41
C ASP A 131 13.01 1.57 7.17
N CYS A 132 11.76 2.04 7.14
CA CYS A 132 11.26 2.87 6.04
C CYS A 132 12.02 4.20 5.96
N THR A 133 12.31 4.82 7.09
CA THR A 133 13.08 6.07 7.19
C THR A 133 14.52 5.85 6.76
N GLU A 134 15.15 4.79 7.26
CA GLU A 134 16.51 4.42 6.86
C GLU A 134 16.59 4.11 5.35
N GLY A 135 15.61 3.40 4.79
CA GLY A 135 15.54 3.14 3.36
C GLY A 135 15.46 4.40 2.51
N HIS A 136 14.74 5.44 2.97
CA HIS A 136 14.73 6.74 2.30
C HIS A 136 16.10 7.44 2.39
N TYR A 137 16.75 7.38 3.54
CA TYR A 137 18.09 7.93 3.73
C TYR A 137 19.13 7.21 2.87
N LEU A 138 19.07 5.88 2.80
CA LEU A 138 19.93 5.09 1.90
C LEU A 138 19.65 5.39 0.42
N GLY A 139 18.38 5.59 0.04
CA GLY A 139 18.01 6.04 -1.29
C GLY A 139 18.65 7.38 -1.65
N LEU A 140 18.68 8.32 -0.68
CA LEU A 140 19.32 9.61 -0.87
C LEU A 140 20.85 9.50 -1.03
N THR A 141 21.49 8.70 -0.18
CA THR A 141 22.96 8.66 -0.08
C THR A 141 23.62 7.64 -0.99
N LYS A 142 22.96 6.51 -1.27
CA LYS A 142 23.49 5.37 -2.03
C LYS A 142 22.64 4.94 -3.22
N GLY A 143 21.40 5.41 -3.31
CA GLY A 143 20.49 5.04 -4.39
C GLY A 143 21.03 5.46 -5.75
N LYS A 144 20.92 4.57 -6.73
CA LYS A 144 21.37 4.81 -8.10
C LYS A 144 20.31 5.59 -8.87
N ASN A 145 20.77 6.46 -9.77
CA ASN A 145 19.88 7.26 -10.59
C ASN A 145 18.95 6.37 -11.42
N ASN A 146 17.68 6.76 -11.43
CA ASN A 146 16.60 6.12 -12.19
C ASN A 146 16.30 4.66 -11.76
N GLU A 147 16.59 4.32 -10.50
CA GLU A 147 16.29 3.01 -9.92
C GLU A 147 15.14 3.10 -8.91
N ARG A 148 14.47 1.96 -8.68
CA ARG A 148 13.48 1.81 -7.62
C ARG A 148 14.00 0.84 -6.56
N TYR A 149 13.57 1.05 -5.31
CA TYR A 149 13.91 0.21 -4.17
C TYR A 149 12.66 -0.14 -3.37
N VAL A 150 12.41 -1.43 -3.19
CA VAL A 150 11.27 -1.95 -2.44
C VAL A 150 11.66 -2.07 -0.98
N LEU A 151 10.88 -1.45 -0.10
CA LEU A 151 11.10 -1.55 1.34
C LEU A 151 10.08 -2.49 1.98
N ASN A 152 10.57 -3.58 2.58
CA ASN A 152 9.75 -4.57 3.26
C ASN A 152 10.54 -5.25 4.37
N SER A 153 10.12 -5.10 5.64
CA SER A 153 10.79 -5.72 6.78
C SER A 153 10.24 -7.12 7.07
N PHE A 154 8.93 -7.32 6.96
CA PHE A 154 8.30 -8.58 7.33
C PHE A 154 6.96 -8.82 6.64
N ARG A 155 6.56 -10.09 6.65
CA ARG A 155 5.25 -10.54 6.20
C ARG A 155 4.40 -10.94 7.40
N LEU A 156 3.26 -10.29 7.57
CA LEU A 156 2.28 -10.61 8.61
C LEU A 156 1.20 -11.52 8.06
N ASN A 157 1.06 -12.67 8.65
CA ASN A 157 -0.15 -13.49 8.51
C ASN A 157 -1.18 -12.99 9.53
N ILE A 158 -2.39 -12.67 9.07
CA ILE A 158 -3.44 -12.10 9.92
C ILE A 158 -3.81 -13.04 11.07
N GLU A 159 -3.79 -14.36 10.86
CA GLU A 159 -4.09 -15.34 11.90
C GLU A 159 -3.02 -15.29 12.99
N THR A 160 -1.75 -15.38 12.62
CA THR A 160 -0.62 -15.29 13.57
C THR A 160 -0.59 -13.94 14.28
N LEU A 161 -0.88 -12.85 13.55
CA LEU A 161 -0.99 -11.52 14.15
C LEU A 161 -2.07 -11.48 15.24
N ILE A 162 -3.25 -12.02 14.98
CA ILE A 162 -4.34 -12.07 15.95
C ILE A 162 -3.98 -12.94 17.16
N GLU A 163 -3.32 -14.06 16.96
CA GLU A 163 -2.83 -14.92 18.07
C GLU A 163 -1.85 -14.17 18.96
N ASN A 164 -0.89 -13.48 18.38
CA ASN A 164 0.07 -12.66 19.14
C ASN A 164 -0.65 -11.54 19.92
N LEU A 165 -1.61 -10.86 19.28
CA LEU A 165 -2.40 -9.83 19.94
C LEU A 165 -3.28 -10.39 21.07
N LYS A 166 -3.83 -11.58 20.92
CA LYS A 166 -4.55 -12.27 22.02
C LYS A 166 -3.65 -12.47 23.22
N THR A 167 -2.42 -12.93 22.99
CA THR A 167 -1.45 -13.14 24.08
C THR A 167 -1.13 -11.83 24.79
N ILE A 168 -0.84 -10.77 24.02
CA ILE A 168 -0.48 -9.45 24.58
C ILE A 168 -1.66 -8.81 25.34
N THR A 169 -2.89 -8.98 24.86
CA THR A 169 -4.07 -8.33 25.42
C THR A 169 -4.84 -9.19 26.43
N ASN A 170 -4.42 -10.43 26.66
CA ASN A 170 -5.16 -11.44 27.44
C ASN A 170 -6.61 -11.60 26.94
N TRP A 171 -6.82 -11.51 25.63
CA TRP A 171 -8.15 -11.64 25.05
C TRP A 171 -8.45 -13.09 24.65
N ASN A 172 -9.52 -13.66 25.21
CA ASN A 172 -9.89 -15.06 25.00
C ASN A 172 -11.00 -15.27 23.95
N GLY A 173 -11.43 -14.20 23.27
CA GLY A 173 -12.46 -14.29 22.24
C GLY A 173 -11.94 -14.95 20.93
N SER A 174 -12.89 -15.34 20.07
CA SER A 174 -12.58 -15.88 18.74
C SER A 174 -12.95 -14.87 17.66
N PRO A 175 -12.03 -14.51 16.77
CA PRO A 175 -12.35 -13.66 15.63
C PRO A 175 -13.28 -14.41 14.66
N ILE A 176 -14.15 -13.67 13.98
CA ILE A 176 -14.98 -14.21 12.91
C ILE A 176 -14.18 -14.09 11.61
N TYR A 177 -13.92 -15.20 10.94
CA TYR A 177 -13.29 -15.22 9.63
C TYR A 177 -14.34 -15.39 8.53
N ILE A 178 -14.30 -14.51 7.54
CA ILE A 178 -15.13 -14.60 6.34
C ILE A 178 -14.30 -15.23 5.21
N SER A 179 -14.91 -16.15 4.47
CA SER A 179 -14.23 -16.78 3.33
C SER A 179 -14.04 -15.77 2.20
N LYS A 180 -12.88 -15.85 1.52
CA LYS A 180 -12.57 -14.99 0.36
C LYS A 180 -13.63 -15.14 -0.75
N GLN A 181 -14.10 -16.37 -1.01
CA GLN A 181 -15.08 -16.66 -2.05
C GLN A 181 -16.42 -15.96 -1.76
N LEU A 182 -16.86 -15.99 -0.50
CA LEU A 182 -18.10 -15.32 -0.08
C LEU A 182 -17.99 -13.80 -0.27
N LEU A 183 -16.86 -13.20 0.09
CA LEU A 183 -16.64 -11.76 -0.04
C LEU A 183 -16.54 -11.32 -1.50
N VAL A 184 -15.83 -12.08 -2.34
CA VAL A 184 -15.74 -11.80 -3.79
C VAL A 184 -17.13 -11.92 -4.44
N GLY A 185 -17.92 -12.93 -4.08
CA GLY A 185 -19.29 -13.09 -4.58
C GLY A 185 -20.24 -11.96 -4.14
N LEU A 186 -20.04 -11.40 -2.95
CA LEU A 186 -20.82 -10.28 -2.44
C LEU A 186 -20.28 -8.90 -2.86
N GLY A 187 -19.08 -8.82 -3.42
CA GLY A 187 -18.44 -7.56 -3.83
C GLY A 187 -19.35 -6.63 -4.67
N PRO A 188 -20.01 -7.12 -5.73
CA PRO A 188 -20.93 -6.30 -6.52
C PRO A 188 -22.11 -5.74 -5.71
N LEU A 189 -22.62 -6.51 -4.74
CA LEU A 189 -23.69 -6.06 -3.85
C LEU A 189 -23.20 -4.92 -2.94
N PHE A 190 -22.00 -5.03 -2.40
CA PHE A 190 -21.39 -3.95 -1.60
C PHE A 190 -21.15 -2.68 -2.41
N ASP A 191 -20.79 -2.79 -3.69
CA ASP A 191 -20.64 -1.63 -4.57
C ASP A 191 -21.99 -0.95 -4.86
N ILE A 192 -23.09 -1.70 -4.97
CA ILE A 192 -24.45 -1.18 -5.18
C ILE A 192 -24.98 -0.54 -3.89
N PHE A 193 -24.98 -1.27 -2.78
CA PHE A 193 -25.48 -0.77 -1.50
C PHE A 193 -24.60 0.34 -0.90
N GLY A 194 -23.30 0.28 -1.12
CA GLY A 194 -22.36 1.30 -0.68
C GLY A 194 -22.61 2.68 -1.32
N LYS A 195 -23.28 2.75 -2.48
CA LYS A 195 -23.69 4.03 -3.08
C LYS A 195 -24.67 4.81 -2.20
N PHE A 196 -25.42 4.13 -1.36
CA PHE A 196 -26.49 4.70 -0.54
C PHE A 196 -26.13 4.83 0.96
N THR A 197 -24.98 4.31 1.39
CA THR A 197 -24.59 4.29 2.81
C THR A 197 -23.13 4.72 3.00
N SER A 198 -22.80 5.21 4.21
CA SER A 198 -21.41 5.48 4.63
C SER A 198 -20.54 4.22 4.77
N LEU A 199 -21.11 3.03 4.63
CA LEU A 199 -20.39 1.75 4.69
C LEU A 199 -19.36 1.60 3.56
N ARG A 200 -19.51 2.32 2.44
CA ARG A 200 -18.56 2.32 1.33
C ARG A 200 -17.16 2.78 1.75
N GLU A 201 -17.05 3.65 2.73
CA GLU A 201 -15.74 4.12 3.22
C GLU A 201 -14.97 3.04 4.00
N VAL A 202 -15.66 1.98 4.42
CA VAL A 202 -15.09 0.90 5.23
C VAL A 202 -14.91 -0.38 4.43
N ILE A 203 -15.90 -0.72 3.60
CA ILE A 203 -15.91 -1.96 2.81
C ILE A 203 -16.37 -1.60 1.39
N CYS A 204 -15.49 -1.72 0.42
CA CYS A 204 -15.81 -1.57 -1.00
C CYS A 204 -15.22 -2.72 -1.81
N GLY A 205 -15.70 -2.90 -3.04
CA GLY A 205 -15.23 -3.93 -3.94
C GLY A 205 -13.73 -3.87 -4.19
N GLU A 206 -13.12 -2.68 -4.21
CA GLU A 206 -11.67 -2.50 -4.33
C GLU A 206 -10.91 -3.07 -3.14
N THR A 207 -11.34 -2.76 -1.92
CA THR A 207 -10.74 -3.32 -0.70
C THR A 207 -10.85 -4.84 -0.71
N ILE A 208 -12.02 -5.37 -1.11
CA ILE A 208 -12.25 -6.82 -1.20
C ILE A 208 -11.32 -7.44 -2.26
N ARG A 209 -11.20 -6.84 -3.44
CA ARG A 209 -10.29 -7.30 -4.50
C ARG A 209 -8.84 -7.25 -4.04
N ALA A 210 -8.39 -6.12 -3.53
CA ALA A 210 -7.04 -5.94 -3.02
C ALA A 210 -6.71 -6.98 -1.94
N VAL A 211 -7.52 -7.13 -0.90
CA VAL A 211 -7.28 -8.11 0.18
C VAL A 211 -7.41 -9.55 -0.30
N SER A 212 -8.28 -9.83 -1.28
CA SER A 212 -8.43 -11.19 -1.85
C SER A 212 -7.26 -11.57 -2.75
N TYR A 213 -6.65 -10.59 -3.40
CA TYR A 213 -5.51 -10.78 -4.29
C TYR A 213 -4.19 -10.83 -3.52
N THR A 214 -4.07 -10.08 -2.44
CA THR A 214 -2.83 -9.91 -1.70
C THR A 214 -2.30 -11.20 -1.13
N HIS A 215 -1.42 -11.77 -1.88
CA HIS A 215 -0.24 -12.44 -1.42
C HIS A 215 0.96 -11.59 -1.87
N LEU A 216 0.99 -10.29 -1.51
CA LEU A 216 2.17 -9.45 -1.67
C LEU A 216 3.32 -10.17 -0.95
N THR A 217 3.99 -11.04 -1.67
CA THR A 217 5.20 -11.68 -1.26
C THR A 217 6.32 -10.77 -1.74
N LEU A 218 6.73 -9.85 -0.88
CA LEU A 218 7.94 -9.07 -1.12
C LEU A 218 9.12 -9.83 -0.49
N PRO A 219 10.32 -9.76 -1.08
CA PRO A 219 11.51 -10.31 -0.45
C PRO A 219 11.72 -9.61 0.89
N THR A 220 12.10 -10.38 1.90
CA THR A 220 12.43 -9.88 3.24
C THR A 220 13.88 -9.40 3.33
N ASN A 221 14.60 -9.38 2.22
CA ASN A 221 16.00 -8.96 2.20
C ASN A 221 16.04 -7.46 1.96
N GLY A 222 16.12 -6.71 3.04
CA GLY A 222 16.40 -5.29 3.02
C GLY A 222 17.79 -4.99 2.44
N LEU A 223 17.96 -3.72 2.06
CA LEU A 223 19.22 -3.08 1.72
C LEU A 223 20.30 -3.32 2.78
#